data_d936c7105da4ac7e6a852485bfca35c6
#
_entry.id   d936c7105da4ac7e6a852485bfca35c6
#
_cell.length_a   1.000
_cell.length_b   1.000
_cell.length_c   1.000
_cell.angle_alpha   90.00
_cell.angle_beta   90.00
_cell.angle_gamma   90.00
#
_symmetry.space_group_name_H-M   'P 1'
#
loop_
_entity.id
_entity.type
_entity.pdbx_description
1 polymer ?
#
loop_
_entity_poly.entity_id
_entity_poly.type
_entity_poly.pdbx_seq_one_letter_code
_entity_poly.pdbx_strand_id
1 'polypeptide(L)'
;NIGDKATVKTILQELLQSPKTEKEAKLELLRQVITSSQKDNTPDSTEVMRLFSVALAVPQEDADIYMLKAAYMTLRKQPKAAVNRVYEQALEVEPDNSRARIALIQNIWDTQDYDKVIAICRPAIEYNPDEMAFYYFQGMAQFQKHDGDAALETFRKGVGQIKPDSDPSIVSDFYAIMGDILHEKGRNKEAFQAYDSCLQWKADNVAALNNYAYYLSEANENLTKAEQMSYKTIKAEPNNSTYLDTYAWILFQQKRYEEAKIYIEQAIRNDSTLSNVVKEHAGDIYAQTGDIEKALEFWRKALEGNKENATLRKKIELKKYIAE
;
A
#
# COMPACT_ATOMS: atom_id res chain seq x y z
N ASN A 1 -30.83 35.35 -25.31
CA ASN A 1 -30.88 35.77 -23.88
C ASN A 1 -29.48 36.01 -23.30
N ILE A 2 -28.70 36.92 -23.91
CA ILE A 2 -27.32 37.24 -23.44
C ILE A 2 -27.37 38.04 -22.12
N GLY A 3 -28.39 38.89 -21.92
CA GLY A 3 -28.58 39.66 -20.69
C GLY A 3 -28.88 38.81 -19.45
N ASP A 4 -29.49 37.67 -19.62
CA ASP A 4 -29.87 36.74 -18.53
C ASP A 4 -28.63 36.02 -17.96
N LYS A 5 -27.68 35.59 -18.81
CA LYS A 5 -26.44 34.92 -18.37
C LYS A 5 -25.52 35.87 -17.60
N ALA A 6 -25.39 37.12 -17.96
CA ALA A 6 -24.57 38.10 -17.27
C ALA A 6 -25.16 38.43 -15.89
N THR A 7 -26.48 38.58 -15.81
CA THR A 7 -27.20 38.79 -14.54
C THR A 7 -27.04 37.61 -13.59
N VAL A 8 -27.18 36.38 -14.10
CA VAL A 8 -26.97 35.16 -13.28
C VAL A 8 -25.54 35.08 -12.73
N LYS A 9 -24.53 35.41 -13.54
CA LYS A 9 -23.13 35.45 -13.06
C LYS A 9 -22.92 36.46 -11.94
N THR A 10 -23.49 37.65 -12.05
CA THR A 10 -23.39 38.68 -11.01
C THR A 10 -24.06 38.23 -9.72
N ILE A 11 -25.27 37.70 -9.80
CA ILE A 11 -25.99 37.17 -8.63
C ILE A 11 -25.23 36.04 -7.96
N LEU A 12 -24.67 35.07 -8.70
CA LEU A 12 -23.86 34.00 -8.17
C LEU A 12 -22.63 34.54 -7.44
N GLN A 13 -21.96 35.53 -8.01
CA GLN A 13 -20.80 36.16 -7.38
C GLN A 13 -21.17 36.83 -6.06
N GLU A 14 -22.24 37.63 -6.06
CA GLU A 14 -22.75 38.32 -4.86
C GLU A 14 -23.12 37.32 -3.74
N LEU A 15 -23.82 36.22 -4.09
CA LEU A 15 -24.20 35.19 -3.13
C LEU A 15 -22.96 34.47 -2.55
N LEU A 16 -21.97 34.13 -3.37
CA LEU A 16 -20.75 33.46 -2.92
C LEU A 16 -19.90 34.33 -2.01
N GLN A 17 -19.89 35.65 -2.20
CA GLN A 17 -19.14 36.60 -1.37
C GLN A 17 -19.92 37.08 -0.16
N SER A 18 -21.24 36.97 -0.15
CA SER A 18 -22.07 37.50 0.93
C SER A 18 -21.84 36.74 2.23
N PRO A 19 -21.58 37.45 3.35
CA PRO A 19 -21.54 36.81 4.69
C PRO A 19 -22.94 36.38 5.17
N LYS A 20 -24.01 36.79 4.50
CA LYS A 20 -25.40 36.42 4.84
C LYS A 20 -25.82 35.10 4.15
N THR A 21 -25.06 34.66 3.16
CA THR A 21 -25.33 33.37 2.49
C THR A 21 -24.69 32.26 3.33
N GLU A 22 -25.52 31.36 3.80
CA GLU A 22 -25.09 30.19 4.57
C GLU A 22 -24.13 29.32 3.76
N LYS A 23 -23.24 28.64 4.44
CA LYS A 23 -22.21 27.76 3.85
C LYS A 23 -22.82 26.69 2.93
N GLU A 24 -23.83 26.00 3.40
CA GLU A 24 -24.52 24.96 2.66
C GLU A 24 -25.10 25.48 1.34
N ALA A 25 -25.63 26.68 1.35
CA ALA A 25 -26.14 27.34 0.13
C ALA A 25 -25.01 27.66 -0.85
N LYS A 26 -23.86 28.14 -0.36
CA LYS A 26 -22.66 28.36 -1.20
C LYS A 26 -22.14 27.07 -1.81
N LEU A 27 -22.06 25.99 -1.03
CA LEU A 27 -21.63 24.67 -1.49
C LEU A 27 -22.60 24.11 -2.54
N GLU A 28 -23.90 24.24 -2.31
CA GLU A 28 -24.92 23.78 -3.26
C GLU A 28 -24.86 24.56 -4.58
N LEU A 29 -24.71 25.88 -4.54
CA LEU A 29 -24.52 26.71 -5.74
C LEU A 29 -23.29 26.24 -6.54
N LEU A 30 -22.16 26.00 -5.87
CA LEU A 30 -20.95 25.50 -6.53
C LEU A 30 -21.16 24.11 -7.15
N ARG A 31 -21.83 23.19 -6.43
CA ARG A 31 -22.16 21.84 -6.95
C ARG A 31 -23.06 21.93 -8.19
N GLN A 32 -24.07 22.82 -8.19
CA GLN A 32 -24.97 23.00 -9.34
C GLN A 32 -24.20 23.55 -10.55
N VAL A 33 -23.28 24.48 -10.35
CA VAL A 33 -22.43 25.01 -11.45
C VAL A 33 -21.50 23.92 -11.98
N ILE A 34 -20.90 23.12 -11.11
CA ILE A 34 -20.07 21.96 -11.52
C ILE A 34 -20.91 21.00 -12.37
N THR A 35 -22.09 20.61 -11.87
CA THR A 35 -22.98 19.66 -12.57
C THR A 35 -23.43 20.22 -13.93
N SER A 36 -23.74 21.49 -14.01
CA SER A 36 -24.14 22.15 -15.29
C SER A 36 -22.97 22.19 -16.27
N SER A 37 -21.74 22.47 -15.79
CA SER A 37 -20.54 22.48 -16.63
C SER A 37 -20.17 21.11 -17.21
N GLN A 38 -20.62 20.03 -16.58
CA GLN A 38 -20.40 18.66 -17.06
C GLN A 38 -21.39 18.26 -18.19
N LYS A 39 -22.57 18.86 -18.22
CA LYS A 39 -23.60 18.59 -19.23
C LYS A 39 -23.33 19.31 -20.57
N ASP A 40 -22.70 20.46 -20.54
CA ASP A 40 -22.25 21.15 -21.71
C ASP A 40 -20.98 20.46 -22.25
N ASN A 41 -21.03 19.93 -23.47
CA ASN A 41 -19.93 19.23 -24.16
C ASN A 41 -18.65 20.09 -24.36
N THR A 42 -18.63 21.31 -23.87
CA THR A 42 -17.47 22.20 -23.79
C THR A 42 -17.00 22.27 -22.33
N PRO A 43 -15.92 21.57 -21.97
CA PRO A 43 -15.45 21.56 -20.58
C PRO A 43 -14.71 22.86 -20.24
N ASP A 44 -15.37 24.00 -20.25
CA ASP A 44 -14.79 25.25 -19.77
C ASP A 44 -14.76 25.23 -18.23
N SER A 45 -13.64 24.71 -17.70
CA SER A 45 -13.37 24.73 -16.27
C SER A 45 -13.05 26.13 -15.74
N THR A 46 -12.85 27.11 -16.63
CA THR A 46 -12.41 28.48 -16.29
C THR A 46 -13.45 29.17 -15.42
N GLU A 47 -14.74 29.08 -15.79
CA GLU A 47 -15.81 29.71 -15.01
C GLU A 47 -16.01 29.06 -13.63
N VAL A 48 -15.95 27.73 -13.55
CA VAL A 48 -16.04 27.01 -12.27
C VAL A 48 -14.88 27.40 -11.36
N MET A 49 -13.64 27.43 -11.89
CA MET A 49 -12.47 27.84 -11.12
C MET A 49 -12.52 29.31 -10.69
N ARG A 50 -13.07 30.18 -11.54
CA ARG A 50 -13.32 31.59 -11.19
C ARG A 50 -14.28 31.70 -10.01
N LEU A 51 -15.37 30.94 -10.01
CA LEU A 51 -16.36 30.98 -8.91
C LEU A 51 -15.77 30.42 -7.61
N PHE A 52 -14.92 29.39 -7.66
CA PHE A 52 -14.16 28.99 -6.48
C PHE A 52 -13.25 30.12 -5.96
N SER A 53 -12.57 30.85 -6.87
CA SER A 53 -11.73 31.98 -6.47
C SER A 53 -12.55 33.11 -5.84
N VAL A 54 -13.76 33.35 -6.34
CA VAL A 54 -14.70 34.32 -5.76
C VAL A 54 -15.16 33.90 -4.37
N ALA A 55 -15.54 32.63 -4.19
CA ALA A 55 -15.98 32.11 -2.90
C ALA A 55 -14.85 32.14 -1.85
N LEU A 56 -13.62 31.80 -2.26
CA LEU A 56 -12.44 31.77 -1.39
C LEU A 56 -11.75 33.13 -1.19
N ALA A 57 -12.25 34.20 -1.84
CA ALA A 57 -11.76 35.55 -1.61
C ALA A 57 -12.22 36.14 -0.24
N VAL A 58 -13.19 35.50 0.41
CA VAL A 58 -13.64 35.80 1.77
C VAL A 58 -13.13 34.75 2.74
N PRO A 59 -12.85 35.10 4.00
CA PRO A 59 -12.43 34.14 5.02
C PRO A 59 -13.41 32.97 5.13
N GLN A 60 -12.90 31.76 5.26
CA GLN A 60 -13.68 30.55 5.47
C GLN A 60 -13.56 30.11 6.94
N GLU A 61 -14.61 29.54 7.50
CA GLU A 61 -14.64 29.00 8.86
C GLU A 61 -14.16 27.54 8.92
N ASP A 62 -14.23 26.83 7.77
CA ASP A 62 -13.85 25.42 7.62
C ASP A 62 -13.28 25.13 6.23
N ALA A 63 -12.93 23.88 5.97
CA ALA A 63 -12.27 23.42 4.74
C ALA A 63 -13.23 23.05 3.61
N ASP A 64 -14.55 23.08 3.80
CA ASP A 64 -15.51 22.45 2.87
C ASP A 64 -15.40 22.97 1.42
N ILE A 65 -15.29 24.29 1.23
CA ILE A 65 -15.16 24.87 -0.13
C ILE A 65 -13.80 24.50 -0.76
N TYR A 66 -12.72 24.45 0.03
CA TYR A 66 -11.42 23.98 -0.44
C TYR A 66 -11.49 22.50 -0.84
N MET A 67 -12.15 21.68 -0.04
CA MET A 67 -12.33 20.24 -0.34
C MET A 67 -13.13 20.03 -1.62
N LEU A 68 -14.20 20.78 -1.82
CA LEU A 68 -15.00 20.73 -3.07
C LEU A 68 -14.17 21.19 -4.28
N LYS A 69 -13.34 22.24 -4.13
CA LYS A 69 -12.42 22.71 -5.18
C LYS A 69 -11.39 21.64 -5.53
N ALA A 70 -10.75 21.03 -4.53
CA ALA A 70 -9.77 19.98 -4.75
C ALA A 70 -10.38 18.75 -5.43
N ALA A 71 -11.57 18.33 -5.03
CA ALA A 71 -12.32 17.25 -5.68
C ALA A 71 -12.63 17.57 -7.16
N TYR A 72 -13.09 18.79 -7.45
CA TYR A 72 -13.32 19.23 -8.81
C TYR A 72 -12.03 19.24 -9.65
N MET A 73 -10.94 19.77 -9.11
CA MET A 73 -9.64 19.80 -9.79
C MET A 73 -9.12 18.38 -10.09
N THR A 74 -9.30 17.44 -9.15
CA THR A 74 -8.96 16.03 -9.34
C THR A 74 -9.79 15.39 -10.45
N LEU A 75 -11.12 15.61 -10.45
CA LEU A 75 -12.02 15.15 -11.50
C LEU A 75 -11.59 15.70 -12.89
N ARG A 76 -11.11 16.94 -12.93
CA ARG A 76 -10.60 17.60 -14.16
C ARG A 76 -9.15 17.23 -14.48
N LYS A 77 -8.55 16.25 -13.76
CA LYS A 77 -7.16 15.78 -13.94
C LYS A 77 -6.14 16.92 -13.91
N GLN A 78 -6.37 17.91 -13.06
CA GLN A 78 -5.40 18.98 -12.84
C GLN A 78 -4.10 18.42 -12.23
N PRO A 79 -2.95 19.08 -12.44
CA PRO A 79 -1.68 18.62 -11.88
C PRO A 79 -1.77 18.40 -10.37
N LYS A 80 -1.28 17.25 -9.87
CA LYS A 80 -1.30 16.90 -8.44
C LYS A 80 -0.74 18.03 -7.56
N ALA A 81 0.32 18.69 -8.01
CA ALA A 81 0.92 19.81 -7.28
C ALA A 81 -0.05 21.00 -7.08
N ALA A 82 -0.93 21.28 -8.06
CA ALA A 82 -1.94 22.32 -7.91
C ALA A 82 -3.07 21.89 -6.98
N VAL A 83 -3.48 20.63 -7.01
CA VAL A 83 -4.48 20.07 -6.10
C VAL A 83 -3.95 20.06 -4.66
N ASN A 84 -2.68 19.68 -4.46
CA ASN A 84 -2.03 19.64 -3.16
C ASN A 84 -2.02 21.02 -2.48
N ARG A 85 -1.78 22.10 -3.22
CA ARG A 85 -1.86 23.45 -2.67
C ARG A 85 -3.24 23.79 -2.11
N VAL A 86 -4.30 23.26 -2.72
CA VAL A 86 -5.67 23.46 -2.23
C VAL A 86 -5.91 22.66 -0.94
N TYR A 87 -5.36 21.45 -0.83
CA TYR A 87 -5.41 20.71 0.42
C TYR A 87 -4.57 21.37 1.53
N GLU A 88 -3.41 21.92 1.19
CA GLU A 88 -2.59 22.69 2.14
C GLU A 88 -3.38 23.93 2.65
N GLN A 89 -4.06 24.67 1.77
CA GLN A 89 -4.94 25.77 2.16
C GLN A 89 -6.13 25.31 3.02
N ALA A 90 -6.70 24.15 2.72
CA ALA A 90 -7.76 23.57 3.56
C ALA A 90 -7.26 23.32 4.99
N LEU A 91 -6.01 22.83 5.13
CA LEU A 91 -5.38 22.56 6.42
C LEU A 91 -4.91 23.81 7.18
N GLU A 92 -4.75 24.95 6.51
CA GLU A 92 -4.54 26.25 7.17
C GLU A 92 -5.79 26.72 7.92
N VAL A 93 -6.98 26.39 7.38
CA VAL A 93 -8.27 26.77 7.96
C VAL A 93 -8.75 25.72 8.98
N GLU A 94 -8.60 24.44 8.65
CA GLU A 94 -9.06 23.30 9.46
C GLU A 94 -7.91 22.28 9.63
N PRO A 95 -6.98 22.52 10.59
CA PRO A 95 -5.78 21.69 10.76
C PRO A 95 -6.05 20.23 11.11
N ASP A 96 -7.21 19.92 11.67
CA ASP A 96 -7.66 18.57 12.04
C ASP A 96 -8.45 17.86 10.93
N ASN A 97 -8.56 18.46 9.74
CA ASN A 97 -9.24 17.82 8.61
C ASN A 97 -8.48 16.60 8.10
N SER A 98 -8.86 15.42 8.61
CA SER A 98 -8.23 14.13 8.25
C SER A 98 -8.35 13.80 6.75
N ARG A 99 -9.47 14.15 6.12
CA ARG A 99 -9.70 13.88 4.67
C ARG A 99 -8.71 14.64 3.80
N ALA A 100 -8.48 15.93 4.10
CA ALA A 100 -7.50 16.76 3.37
C ALA A 100 -6.09 16.17 3.52
N ARG A 101 -5.71 15.76 4.73
CA ARG A 101 -4.40 15.15 5.00
C ARG A 101 -4.21 13.82 4.29
N ILE A 102 -5.19 12.92 4.36
CA ILE A 102 -5.13 11.62 3.67
C ILE A 102 -5.00 11.81 2.16
N ALA A 103 -5.82 12.71 1.58
CA ALA A 103 -5.75 12.99 0.15
C ALA A 103 -4.40 13.59 -0.26
N LEU A 104 -3.83 14.48 0.54
CA LEU A 104 -2.50 15.05 0.32
C LEU A 104 -1.41 13.97 0.39
N ILE A 105 -1.45 13.09 1.39
CA ILE A 105 -0.52 11.97 1.54
C ILE A 105 -0.60 11.06 0.33
N GLN A 106 -1.80 10.65 -0.09
CA GLN A 106 -2.01 9.79 -1.26
C GLN A 106 -1.45 10.39 -2.55
N ASN A 107 -1.63 11.70 -2.76
CA ASN A 107 -1.06 12.38 -3.92
C ASN A 107 0.48 12.42 -3.93
N ILE A 108 1.10 12.48 -2.75
CA ILE A 108 2.55 12.56 -2.58
C ILE A 108 3.18 11.16 -2.61
N TRP A 109 2.44 10.13 -2.20
CA TRP A 109 2.96 8.75 -2.07
C TRP A 109 3.68 8.27 -3.34
N ASP A 110 3.10 8.51 -4.51
CA ASP A 110 3.69 8.09 -5.79
C ASP A 110 5.01 8.80 -6.11
N THR A 111 5.31 9.92 -5.46
CA THR A 111 6.57 10.64 -5.64
C THR A 111 7.71 10.07 -4.82
N GLN A 112 7.43 9.12 -3.92
CA GLN A 112 8.36 8.52 -2.98
C GLN A 112 9.04 9.54 -2.03
N ASP A 113 8.45 10.71 -1.85
CA ASP A 113 8.91 11.70 -0.87
C ASP A 113 8.43 11.31 0.54
N TYR A 114 9.03 10.25 1.07
CA TYR A 114 8.65 9.68 2.38
C TYR A 114 8.92 10.64 3.54
N ASP A 115 9.90 11.54 3.42
CA ASP A 115 10.13 12.57 4.44
C ASP A 115 8.94 13.53 4.53
N LYS A 116 8.40 13.93 3.39
CA LYS A 116 7.20 14.78 3.34
C LYS A 116 5.97 14.04 3.87
N VAL A 117 5.80 12.76 3.57
CA VAL A 117 4.72 11.94 4.13
C VAL A 117 4.80 11.91 5.67
N ILE A 118 5.98 11.63 6.23
CA ILE A 118 6.20 11.61 7.69
C ILE A 118 5.89 12.98 8.30
N ALA A 119 6.35 14.08 7.67
CA ALA A 119 6.11 15.44 8.15
C ALA A 119 4.62 15.80 8.18
N ILE A 120 3.81 15.29 7.25
CA ILE A 120 2.36 15.49 7.21
C ILE A 120 1.65 14.62 8.26
N CYS A 121 2.11 13.36 8.46
CA CYS A 121 1.50 12.44 9.41
C CYS A 121 1.70 12.86 10.88
N ARG A 122 2.85 13.42 11.25
CA ARG A 122 3.15 13.80 12.63
C ARG A 122 2.07 14.69 13.27
N PRO A 123 1.76 15.89 12.73
CA PRO A 123 0.68 16.71 13.28
C PRO A 123 -0.69 16.06 13.08
N ALA A 124 -0.88 15.24 12.07
CA ALA A 124 -2.13 14.52 11.85
C ALA A 124 -2.47 13.58 13.02
N ILE A 125 -1.48 12.85 13.53
CA ILE A 125 -1.62 11.96 14.69
C ILE A 125 -1.92 12.77 15.97
N GLU A 126 -1.38 13.97 16.10
CA GLU A 126 -1.68 14.84 17.25
C GLU A 126 -3.13 15.35 17.22
N TYR A 127 -3.63 15.74 16.05
CA TYR A 127 -5.01 16.22 15.88
C TYR A 127 -6.04 15.09 15.90
N ASN A 128 -5.71 13.94 15.33
CA ASN A 128 -6.61 12.80 15.15
C ASN A 128 -5.92 11.50 15.62
N PRO A 129 -5.69 11.32 16.94
CA PRO A 129 -4.88 10.22 17.46
C PRO A 129 -5.51 8.84 17.27
N ASP A 130 -6.81 8.76 17.01
CA ASP A 130 -7.55 7.52 16.75
C ASP A 130 -7.72 7.20 15.25
N GLU A 131 -7.22 8.08 14.34
CA GLU A 131 -7.23 7.81 12.89
C GLU A 131 -6.04 6.92 12.50
N MET A 132 -6.30 5.64 12.36
CA MET A 132 -5.28 4.60 12.09
C MET A 132 -4.52 4.85 10.78
N ALA A 133 -5.13 5.50 9.79
CA ALA A 133 -4.51 5.76 8.49
C ALA A 133 -3.20 6.55 8.62
N PHE A 134 -3.09 7.47 9.59
CA PHE A 134 -1.87 8.25 9.76
C PHE A 134 -0.71 7.44 10.31
N TYR A 135 -0.96 6.51 11.22
CA TYR A 135 0.05 5.57 11.69
C TYR A 135 0.47 4.61 10.56
N TYR A 136 -0.48 4.17 9.74
CA TYR A 136 -0.20 3.34 8.58
C TYR A 136 0.76 4.03 7.60
N PHE A 137 0.39 5.23 7.13
CA PHE A 137 1.22 5.96 6.17
C PHE A 137 2.58 6.36 6.76
N GLN A 138 2.63 6.78 8.02
CA GLN A 138 3.90 7.12 8.66
C GLN A 138 4.79 5.90 8.83
N GLY A 139 4.26 4.79 9.34
CA GLY A 139 5.00 3.55 9.52
C GLY A 139 5.51 2.98 8.20
N MET A 140 4.67 2.99 7.16
CA MET A 140 5.08 2.57 5.81
C MET A 140 6.17 3.47 5.23
N ALA A 141 6.07 4.79 5.39
CA ALA A 141 7.10 5.71 4.90
C ALA A 141 8.44 5.49 5.63
N GLN A 142 8.40 5.25 6.95
CA GLN A 142 9.59 4.90 7.74
C GLN A 142 10.20 3.56 7.28
N PHE A 143 9.37 2.56 7.03
CA PHE A 143 9.80 1.26 6.51
C PHE A 143 10.47 1.38 5.14
N GLN A 144 9.87 2.15 4.22
CA GLN A 144 10.46 2.42 2.89
C GLN A 144 11.81 3.17 2.98
N LYS A 145 12.03 3.90 4.06
CA LYS A 145 13.32 4.55 4.36
C LYS A 145 14.31 3.61 5.07
N HIS A 146 14.00 2.33 5.21
CA HIS A 146 14.78 1.35 5.93
C HIS A 146 14.95 1.66 7.44
N ASP A 147 14.07 2.47 8.03
CA ASP A 147 14.00 2.72 9.46
C ASP A 147 12.95 1.80 10.11
N GLY A 148 13.27 0.50 10.17
CA GLY A 148 12.39 -0.51 10.72
C GLY A 148 12.07 -0.32 12.21
N ASP A 149 12.95 0.31 13.00
CA ASP A 149 12.68 0.57 14.42
C ASP A 149 11.63 1.66 14.59
N ALA A 150 11.76 2.77 13.89
CA ALA A 150 10.75 3.83 13.89
C ALA A 150 9.41 3.34 13.33
N ALA A 151 9.43 2.56 12.25
CA ALA A 151 8.23 1.96 11.68
C ALA A 151 7.51 1.07 12.69
N LEU A 152 8.24 0.16 13.36
CA LEU A 152 7.68 -0.75 14.36
C LEU A 152 7.09 0.00 15.56
N GLU A 153 7.73 1.08 16.03
CA GLU A 153 7.19 1.94 17.07
C GLU A 153 5.89 2.62 16.64
N THR A 154 5.86 3.14 15.41
CA THR A 154 4.67 3.79 14.84
C THR A 154 3.51 2.81 14.70
N PHE A 155 3.76 1.61 14.17
CA PHE A 155 2.71 0.58 14.06
C PHE A 155 2.21 0.12 15.43
N ARG A 156 3.07 -0.02 16.44
CA ARG A 156 2.64 -0.34 17.83
C ARG A 156 1.73 0.73 18.41
N LYS A 157 2.02 2.00 18.15
CA LYS A 157 1.14 3.10 18.56
C LYS A 157 -0.22 3.02 17.86
N GLY A 158 -0.22 2.72 16.56
CA GLY A 158 -1.45 2.52 15.79
C GLY A 158 -2.27 1.34 16.30
N VAL A 159 -1.63 0.20 16.60
CA VAL A 159 -2.29 -0.96 17.24
C VAL A 159 -2.91 -0.59 18.58
N GLY A 160 -2.30 0.33 19.34
CA GLY A 160 -2.87 0.86 20.59
C GLY A 160 -4.18 1.65 20.41
N GLN A 161 -4.53 2.03 19.18
CA GLN A 161 -5.77 2.75 18.86
C GLN A 161 -6.89 1.83 18.35
N ILE A 162 -6.68 0.51 18.32
CA ILE A 162 -7.69 -0.44 17.85
C ILE A 162 -8.92 -0.38 18.74
N LYS A 163 -10.08 -0.27 18.11
CA LYS A 163 -11.41 -0.27 18.73
C LYS A 163 -12.19 -1.51 18.26
N PRO A 164 -13.28 -1.89 18.95
CA PRO A 164 -14.09 -3.05 18.54
C PRO A 164 -14.71 -2.93 17.14
N ASP A 165 -14.88 -1.71 16.63
CA ASP A 165 -15.41 -1.37 15.31
C ASP A 165 -14.32 -1.01 14.28
N SER A 166 -13.05 -1.19 14.61
CA SER A 166 -11.94 -0.98 13.66
C SER A 166 -12.05 -1.93 12.48
N ASP A 167 -11.69 -1.45 11.27
CA ASP A 167 -11.70 -2.28 10.05
C ASP A 167 -10.73 -3.46 10.19
N PRO A 168 -11.23 -4.72 10.13
CA PRO A 168 -10.38 -5.90 10.29
C PRO A 168 -9.26 -6.00 9.27
N SER A 169 -9.46 -5.47 8.04
CA SER A 169 -8.42 -5.48 7.00
C SER A 169 -7.26 -4.57 7.37
N ILE A 170 -7.56 -3.34 7.83
CA ILE A 170 -6.54 -2.38 8.25
C ILE A 170 -5.75 -2.93 9.43
N VAL A 171 -6.43 -3.45 10.46
CA VAL A 171 -5.77 -4.03 11.63
C VAL A 171 -4.90 -5.23 11.24
N SER A 172 -5.40 -6.10 10.39
CA SER A 172 -4.65 -7.25 9.86
C SER A 172 -3.37 -6.79 9.14
N ASP A 173 -3.45 -5.76 8.30
CA ASP A 173 -2.30 -5.23 7.58
C ASP A 173 -1.24 -4.63 8.52
N PHE A 174 -1.64 -3.93 9.60
CA PHE A 174 -0.70 -3.48 10.63
C PHE A 174 0.12 -4.63 11.22
N TYR A 175 -0.56 -5.69 11.63
CA TYR A 175 0.13 -6.85 12.21
C TYR A 175 0.98 -7.61 11.17
N ALA A 176 0.55 -7.70 9.92
CA ALA A 176 1.34 -8.32 8.86
C ALA A 176 2.66 -7.60 8.64
N ILE A 177 2.61 -6.26 8.50
CA ILE A 177 3.81 -5.44 8.29
C ILE A 177 4.74 -5.49 9.52
N MET A 178 4.17 -5.46 10.74
CA MET A 178 4.97 -5.69 11.96
C MET A 178 5.66 -7.05 11.93
N GLY A 179 4.99 -8.08 11.44
CA GLY A 179 5.55 -9.42 11.26
C GLY A 179 6.74 -9.41 10.30
N ASP A 180 6.61 -8.76 9.14
CA ASP A 180 7.69 -8.61 8.17
C ASP A 180 8.90 -7.89 8.77
N ILE A 181 8.69 -6.74 9.42
CA ILE A 181 9.77 -5.96 10.05
C ILE A 181 10.48 -6.76 11.14
N LEU A 182 9.72 -7.47 11.98
CA LEU A 182 10.27 -8.29 13.06
C LEU A 182 11.09 -9.45 12.52
N HIS A 183 10.63 -10.08 11.44
CA HIS A 183 11.37 -11.15 10.76
C HIS A 183 12.69 -10.63 10.17
N GLU A 184 12.68 -9.52 9.44
CA GLU A 184 13.89 -8.88 8.89
C GLU A 184 14.92 -8.55 9.99
N LYS A 185 14.45 -8.28 11.22
CA LYS A 185 15.29 -8.06 12.40
C LYS A 185 15.76 -9.34 13.10
N GLY A 186 15.43 -10.52 12.57
CA GLY A 186 15.74 -11.83 13.19
C GLY A 186 14.92 -12.16 14.45
N ARG A 187 13.84 -11.39 14.71
CA ARG A 187 12.95 -11.56 15.88
C ARG A 187 11.78 -12.50 15.55
N ASN A 188 12.11 -13.71 15.06
CA ASN A 188 11.14 -14.65 14.49
C ASN A 188 9.96 -14.97 15.40
N LYS A 189 10.21 -15.19 16.70
CA LYS A 189 9.14 -15.49 17.67
C LYS A 189 8.08 -14.38 17.73
N GLU A 190 8.51 -13.13 17.75
CA GLU A 190 7.62 -11.97 17.78
C GLU A 190 6.96 -11.75 16.42
N ALA A 191 7.67 -12.01 15.32
CA ALA A 191 7.10 -11.98 13.98
C ALA A 191 5.93 -12.97 13.86
N PHE A 192 6.11 -14.21 14.32
CA PHE A 192 5.05 -15.22 14.28
C PHE A 192 3.84 -14.85 15.15
N GLN A 193 4.06 -14.23 16.32
CA GLN A 193 2.97 -13.69 17.14
C GLN A 193 2.20 -12.56 16.41
N ALA A 194 2.91 -11.69 15.72
CA ALA A 194 2.27 -10.65 14.93
C ALA A 194 1.42 -11.24 13.79
N TYR A 195 1.92 -12.23 13.06
CA TYR A 195 1.14 -12.94 12.04
C TYR A 195 -0.05 -13.70 12.61
N ASP A 196 0.08 -14.33 13.78
CA ASP A 196 -1.07 -14.95 14.44
C ASP A 196 -2.14 -13.91 14.77
N SER A 197 -1.76 -12.73 15.26
CA SER A 197 -2.69 -11.62 15.48
C SER A 197 -3.31 -11.11 14.17
N CYS A 198 -2.51 -10.98 13.11
CA CYS A 198 -2.97 -10.62 11.77
C CYS A 198 -4.10 -11.55 11.30
N LEU A 199 -3.89 -12.85 11.39
CA LEU A 199 -4.85 -13.86 10.93
C LEU A 199 -6.06 -14.04 11.85
N GLN A 200 -6.00 -13.58 13.11
CA GLN A 200 -7.18 -13.48 13.98
C GLN A 200 -8.13 -12.39 13.50
N TRP A 201 -7.60 -11.28 12.99
CA TRP A 201 -8.41 -10.19 12.44
C TRP A 201 -8.94 -10.50 11.04
N LYS A 202 -8.11 -11.11 10.19
CA LYS A 202 -8.47 -11.47 8.81
C LYS A 202 -7.81 -12.79 8.42
N ALA A 203 -8.55 -13.88 8.62
CA ALA A 203 -8.06 -15.25 8.41
C ALA A 203 -7.70 -15.58 6.94
N ASP A 204 -8.17 -14.76 5.99
CA ASP A 204 -7.95 -14.86 4.56
C ASP A 204 -7.03 -13.76 3.99
N ASN A 205 -6.21 -13.13 4.83
CA ASN A 205 -5.16 -12.22 4.34
C ASN A 205 -4.11 -13.04 3.60
N VAL A 206 -4.28 -13.12 2.27
CA VAL A 206 -3.49 -14.02 1.40
C VAL A 206 -1.99 -13.69 1.46
N ALA A 207 -1.65 -12.41 1.46
CA ALA A 207 -0.24 -11.98 1.56
C ALA A 207 0.39 -12.40 2.89
N ALA A 208 -0.32 -12.17 4.00
CA ALA A 208 0.15 -12.58 5.32
C ALA A 208 0.26 -14.10 5.46
N LEU A 209 -0.71 -14.86 4.92
CA LEU A 209 -0.64 -16.32 4.87
C LEU A 209 0.61 -16.80 4.14
N ASN A 210 0.96 -16.19 3.00
CA ASN A 210 2.15 -16.54 2.24
C ASN A 210 3.43 -16.23 3.02
N ASN A 211 3.58 -15.00 3.50
CA ASN A 211 4.80 -14.57 4.18
C ASN A 211 5.04 -15.39 5.46
N TYR A 212 3.98 -15.58 6.25
CA TYR A 212 4.08 -16.40 7.45
C TYR A 212 4.47 -17.84 7.14
N ALA A 213 3.84 -18.46 6.14
CA ALA A 213 4.17 -19.82 5.72
C ALA A 213 5.62 -19.92 5.24
N TYR A 214 6.09 -18.96 4.46
CA TYR A 214 7.46 -18.89 3.99
C TYR A 214 8.44 -18.78 5.16
N TYR A 215 8.25 -17.86 6.10
CA TYR A 215 9.14 -17.67 7.24
C TYR A 215 9.15 -18.84 8.22
N LEU A 216 8.03 -19.54 8.39
CA LEU A 216 8.02 -20.81 9.12
C LEU A 216 8.87 -21.87 8.43
N SER A 217 8.82 -21.93 7.09
CA SER A 217 9.62 -22.89 6.33
C SER A 217 11.12 -22.60 6.39
N GLU A 218 11.51 -21.32 6.34
CA GLU A 218 12.90 -20.88 6.52
C GLU A 218 13.42 -21.23 7.91
N ALA A 219 12.60 -21.04 8.95
CA ALA A 219 12.93 -21.44 10.32
C ALA A 219 12.86 -22.96 10.55
N ASN A 220 12.41 -23.73 9.58
CA ASN A 220 12.10 -25.15 9.72
C ASN A 220 11.17 -25.45 10.90
N GLU A 221 10.21 -24.54 11.15
CA GLU A 221 9.25 -24.63 12.24
C GLU A 221 7.83 -24.90 11.69
N ASN A 222 7.10 -25.79 12.36
CA ASN A 222 5.69 -26.08 12.11
C ASN A 222 5.32 -26.17 10.60
N LEU A 223 6.07 -26.98 9.85
CA LEU A 223 5.90 -27.13 8.38
C LEU A 223 4.49 -27.55 7.97
N THR A 224 3.76 -28.29 8.84
CA THR A 224 2.35 -28.64 8.59
C THR A 224 1.45 -27.40 8.56
N LYS A 225 1.62 -26.47 9.52
CA LYS A 225 0.89 -25.19 9.53
C LYS A 225 1.28 -24.35 8.31
N ALA A 226 2.56 -24.30 7.97
CA ALA A 226 3.06 -23.60 6.80
C ALA A 226 2.41 -24.13 5.51
N GLU A 227 2.36 -25.44 5.33
CA GLU A 227 1.72 -26.07 4.15
C GLU A 227 0.24 -25.72 4.07
N GLN A 228 -0.50 -25.81 5.17
CA GLN A 228 -1.93 -25.47 5.19
C GLN A 228 -2.20 -24.01 4.81
N MET A 229 -1.38 -23.07 5.28
CA MET A 229 -1.50 -21.65 4.95
C MET A 229 -1.14 -21.40 3.48
N SER A 230 -0.01 -21.92 3.01
CA SER A 230 0.44 -21.75 1.64
C SER A 230 -0.51 -22.44 0.64
N TYR A 231 -1.14 -23.56 1.01
CA TYR A 231 -2.17 -24.17 0.17
C TYR A 231 -3.39 -23.26 -0.04
N LYS A 232 -3.77 -22.46 0.98
CA LYS A 232 -4.82 -21.47 0.82
C LYS A 232 -4.44 -20.36 -0.17
N THR A 233 -3.15 -19.96 -0.20
CA THR A 233 -2.68 -18.92 -1.12
C THR A 233 -2.71 -19.38 -2.57
N ILE A 234 -2.24 -20.60 -2.87
CA ILE A 234 -2.31 -21.14 -4.24
C ILE A 234 -3.75 -21.45 -4.69
N LYS A 235 -4.67 -21.69 -3.75
CA LYS A 235 -6.10 -21.77 -4.08
C LYS A 235 -6.71 -20.43 -4.42
N ALA A 236 -6.32 -19.37 -3.71
CA ALA A 236 -6.81 -18.01 -3.96
C ALA A 236 -6.27 -17.46 -5.29
N GLU A 237 -4.98 -17.68 -5.56
CA GLU A 237 -4.28 -17.17 -6.74
C GLU A 237 -3.43 -18.27 -7.40
N PRO A 238 -4.05 -19.19 -8.18
CA PRO A 238 -3.38 -20.38 -8.69
C PRO A 238 -2.21 -20.13 -9.66
N ASN A 239 -2.15 -18.95 -10.23
CA ASN A 239 -1.12 -18.56 -11.21
C ASN A 239 -0.07 -17.61 -10.63
N ASN A 240 -0.13 -17.30 -9.33
CA ASN A 240 0.85 -16.44 -8.68
C ASN A 240 2.15 -17.21 -8.45
N SER A 241 3.21 -16.85 -9.18
CA SER A 241 4.50 -17.54 -9.15
C SER A 241 5.15 -17.52 -7.77
N THR A 242 4.99 -16.43 -7.01
CA THR A 242 5.52 -16.30 -5.64
C THR A 242 4.83 -17.29 -4.69
N TYR A 243 3.52 -17.44 -4.79
CA TYR A 243 2.78 -18.37 -3.93
C TYR A 243 3.05 -19.83 -4.29
N LEU A 244 3.21 -20.12 -5.57
CA LEU A 244 3.62 -21.45 -6.05
C LEU A 244 5.04 -21.80 -5.60
N ASP A 245 5.97 -20.86 -5.62
CA ASP A 245 7.33 -21.04 -5.09
C ASP A 245 7.31 -21.31 -3.59
N THR A 246 6.61 -20.50 -2.81
CA THR A 246 6.48 -20.70 -1.35
C THR A 246 5.94 -22.11 -1.04
N TYR A 247 4.91 -22.56 -1.77
CA TYR A 247 4.36 -23.90 -1.56
C TYR A 247 5.37 -25.00 -1.95
N ALA A 248 6.07 -24.83 -3.07
CA ALA A 248 7.13 -25.75 -3.49
C ALA A 248 8.27 -25.82 -2.46
N TRP A 249 8.68 -24.67 -1.91
CA TRP A 249 9.73 -24.60 -0.90
C TRP A 249 9.35 -25.32 0.40
N ILE A 250 8.11 -25.15 0.87
CA ILE A 250 7.59 -25.88 2.05
C ILE A 250 7.62 -27.38 1.80
N LEU A 251 7.19 -27.87 0.63
CA LEU A 251 7.26 -29.27 0.26
C LEU A 251 8.71 -29.77 0.20
N PHE A 252 9.63 -28.93 -0.28
CA PHE A 252 11.06 -29.23 -0.29
C PHE A 252 11.61 -29.41 1.15
N GLN A 253 11.27 -28.52 2.07
CA GLN A 253 11.65 -28.64 3.48
C GLN A 253 11.07 -29.90 4.15
N GLN A 254 9.90 -30.34 3.69
CA GLN A 254 9.31 -31.62 4.11
C GLN A 254 9.93 -32.83 3.38
N LYS A 255 10.95 -32.64 2.53
CA LYS A 255 11.62 -33.67 1.71
C LYS A 255 10.71 -34.33 0.68
N ARG A 256 9.62 -33.68 0.29
CA ARG A 256 8.67 -34.12 -0.75
C ARG A 256 9.09 -33.52 -2.11
N TYR A 257 10.29 -33.88 -2.55
CA TYR A 257 10.98 -33.23 -3.67
C TYR A 257 10.24 -33.33 -5.00
N GLU A 258 9.65 -34.48 -5.32
CA GLU A 258 8.90 -34.67 -6.57
C GLU A 258 7.63 -33.82 -6.62
N GLU A 259 6.95 -33.67 -5.48
CA GLU A 259 5.80 -32.77 -5.38
C GLU A 259 6.24 -31.31 -5.48
N ALA A 260 7.32 -30.91 -4.80
CA ALA A 260 7.90 -29.59 -4.90
C ALA A 260 8.21 -29.22 -6.35
N LYS A 261 8.75 -30.16 -7.13
CA LYS A 261 9.05 -29.98 -8.55
C LYS A 261 7.83 -29.60 -9.38
N ILE A 262 6.67 -30.19 -9.12
CA ILE A 262 5.43 -29.87 -9.83
C ILE A 262 5.09 -28.38 -9.70
N TYR A 263 5.17 -27.83 -8.48
CA TYR A 263 4.78 -26.46 -8.20
C TYR A 263 5.85 -25.44 -8.61
N ILE A 264 7.14 -25.75 -8.44
CA ILE A 264 8.19 -24.85 -8.92
C ILE A 264 8.19 -24.74 -10.46
N GLU A 265 7.90 -25.81 -11.17
CA GLU A 265 7.76 -25.78 -12.63
C GLU A 265 6.53 -24.97 -13.07
N GLN A 266 5.46 -24.93 -12.26
CA GLN A 266 4.34 -24.03 -12.52
C GLN A 266 4.73 -22.57 -12.27
N ALA A 267 5.45 -22.27 -11.19
CA ALA A 267 5.96 -20.93 -10.91
C ALA A 267 6.82 -20.40 -12.07
N ILE A 268 7.74 -21.22 -12.57
CA ILE A 268 8.63 -20.90 -13.69
C ILE A 268 7.84 -20.62 -14.99
N ARG A 269 6.78 -21.39 -15.25
CA ARG A 269 5.93 -21.17 -16.44
C ARG A 269 5.11 -19.89 -16.37
N ASN A 270 4.71 -19.49 -15.17
CA ASN A 270 3.81 -18.34 -14.95
C ASN A 270 4.54 -17.00 -14.92
N ASP A 271 5.84 -16.99 -14.66
CA ASP A 271 6.63 -15.76 -14.60
C ASP A 271 8.00 -15.95 -15.27
N SER A 272 8.25 -15.18 -16.32
CA SER A 272 9.53 -15.16 -17.02
C SER A 272 10.60 -14.33 -16.31
N THR A 273 10.23 -13.54 -15.29
CA THR A 273 11.09 -12.58 -14.58
C THR A 273 11.39 -13.00 -13.14
N LEU A 274 11.46 -14.30 -12.90
CA LEU A 274 11.67 -14.90 -11.58
C LEU A 274 12.71 -14.17 -10.73
N SER A 275 12.41 -14.00 -9.45
CA SER A 275 13.37 -13.49 -8.45
C SER A 275 14.58 -14.44 -8.30
N ASN A 276 15.67 -13.95 -7.73
CA ASN A 276 16.85 -14.79 -7.51
C ASN A 276 16.56 -15.91 -6.50
N VAL A 277 15.69 -15.67 -5.53
CA VAL A 277 15.24 -16.67 -4.54
C VAL A 277 14.52 -17.81 -5.25
N VAL A 278 13.54 -17.52 -6.09
CA VAL A 278 12.80 -18.56 -6.86
C VAL A 278 13.72 -19.36 -7.75
N LYS A 279 14.72 -18.68 -8.38
CA LYS A 279 15.73 -19.40 -9.19
C LYS A 279 16.59 -20.32 -8.34
N GLU A 280 16.99 -19.90 -7.13
CA GLU A 280 17.76 -20.73 -6.21
C GLU A 280 16.94 -21.94 -5.74
N HIS A 281 15.69 -21.73 -5.30
CA HIS A 281 14.77 -22.82 -4.94
C HIS A 281 14.57 -23.81 -6.08
N ALA A 282 14.40 -23.32 -7.31
CA ALA A 282 14.28 -24.19 -8.50
C ALA A 282 15.54 -25.06 -8.68
N GLY A 283 16.72 -24.47 -8.55
CA GLY A 283 17.98 -25.20 -8.62
C GLY A 283 18.10 -26.26 -7.53
N ASP A 284 17.71 -25.95 -6.31
CA ASP A 284 17.74 -26.87 -5.18
C ASP A 284 16.77 -28.05 -5.36
N ILE A 285 15.56 -27.78 -5.86
CA ILE A 285 14.55 -28.80 -6.15
C ILE A 285 15.00 -29.70 -7.31
N TYR A 286 15.54 -29.13 -8.39
CA TYR A 286 16.06 -29.94 -9.50
C TYR A 286 17.24 -30.83 -9.07
N ALA A 287 18.13 -30.32 -8.22
CA ALA A 287 19.24 -31.10 -7.69
C ALA A 287 18.76 -32.31 -6.88
N GLN A 288 17.75 -32.12 -6.02
CA GLN A 288 17.20 -33.19 -5.19
C GLN A 288 16.35 -34.20 -5.99
N THR A 289 15.85 -33.81 -7.15
CA THR A 289 15.14 -34.71 -8.08
C THR A 289 16.06 -35.31 -9.19
N GLY A 290 17.38 -35.09 -9.08
CA GLY A 290 18.39 -35.69 -9.94
C GLY A 290 18.65 -34.98 -11.28
N ASP A 291 18.00 -33.85 -11.57
CA ASP A 291 18.24 -33.06 -12.78
C ASP A 291 19.34 -32.00 -12.52
N ILE A 292 20.59 -32.50 -12.43
CA ILE A 292 21.74 -31.63 -12.08
C ILE A 292 22.02 -30.58 -13.16
N GLU A 293 21.72 -30.84 -14.42
CA GLU A 293 21.93 -29.88 -15.49
C GLU A 293 21.01 -28.65 -15.33
N LYS A 294 19.72 -28.88 -15.09
CA LYS A 294 18.79 -27.80 -14.79
C LYS A 294 19.13 -27.11 -13.46
N ALA A 295 19.53 -27.85 -12.44
CA ALA A 295 19.98 -27.26 -11.18
C ALA A 295 21.11 -26.25 -11.40
N LEU A 296 22.14 -26.62 -12.17
CA LEU A 296 23.26 -25.75 -12.51
C LEU A 296 22.83 -24.51 -13.33
N GLU A 297 21.88 -24.69 -14.26
CA GLU A 297 21.31 -23.59 -15.03
C GLU A 297 20.67 -22.55 -14.11
N PHE A 298 19.77 -23.00 -13.22
CA PHE A 298 19.03 -22.11 -12.31
C PHE A 298 19.93 -21.47 -11.25
N TRP A 299 20.85 -22.22 -10.65
CA TRP A 299 21.83 -21.65 -9.71
C TRP A 299 22.74 -20.58 -10.34
N ARG A 300 23.16 -20.77 -11.60
CA ARG A 300 23.93 -19.74 -12.32
C ARG A 300 23.12 -18.47 -12.55
N LYS A 301 21.84 -18.62 -12.98
CA LYS A 301 20.93 -17.48 -13.14
C LYS A 301 20.67 -16.76 -11.81
N ALA A 302 20.54 -17.48 -10.69
CA ALA A 302 20.43 -16.87 -9.38
C ALA A 302 21.70 -16.12 -8.98
N LEU A 303 22.88 -16.67 -9.26
CA LEU A 303 24.17 -16.07 -8.95
C LEU A 303 24.43 -14.78 -9.74
N GLU A 304 23.90 -14.62 -10.95
CA GLU A 304 23.97 -13.36 -11.71
C GLU A 304 23.42 -12.17 -10.95
N GLY A 305 22.34 -12.38 -10.19
CA GLY A 305 21.71 -11.34 -9.37
C GLY A 305 22.27 -11.21 -7.95
N ASN A 306 23.03 -12.21 -7.47
CA ASN A 306 23.68 -12.18 -6.15
C ASN A 306 25.08 -12.78 -6.22
N LYS A 307 26.01 -12.04 -6.81
CA LYS A 307 27.38 -12.50 -7.09
C LYS A 307 28.19 -12.84 -5.83
N GLU A 308 27.81 -12.36 -4.68
CA GLU A 308 28.52 -12.59 -3.41
C GLU A 308 28.04 -13.83 -2.65
N ASN A 309 26.97 -14.50 -3.10
CA ASN A 309 26.44 -15.71 -2.43
C ASN A 309 27.46 -16.87 -2.52
N ALA A 310 28.16 -17.12 -1.40
CA ALA A 310 29.18 -18.13 -1.32
C ALA A 310 28.59 -19.56 -1.33
N THR A 311 27.42 -19.75 -0.73
CA THR A 311 26.71 -21.04 -0.70
C THR A 311 26.30 -21.44 -2.12
N LEU A 312 25.75 -20.53 -2.88
CA LEU A 312 25.33 -20.75 -4.26
C LEU A 312 26.54 -21.09 -5.17
N ARG A 313 27.67 -20.42 -4.99
CA ARG A 313 28.92 -20.82 -5.69
C ARG A 313 29.36 -22.25 -5.35
N LYS A 314 29.27 -22.65 -4.09
CA LYS A 314 29.60 -24.01 -3.67
C LYS A 314 28.63 -25.05 -4.24
N LYS A 315 27.31 -24.75 -4.28
CA LYS A 315 26.32 -25.59 -4.94
C LYS A 315 26.69 -25.86 -6.40
N ILE A 316 27.10 -24.81 -7.13
CA ILE A 316 27.53 -24.90 -8.54
C ILE A 316 28.82 -25.72 -8.67
N GLU A 317 29.82 -25.44 -7.86
CA GLU A 317 31.13 -26.14 -7.90
C GLU A 317 31.01 -27.62 -7.60
N LEU A 318 30.29 -27.94 -6.53
CA LEU A 318 30.12 -29.33 -6.07
C LEU A 318 28.99 -30.07 -6.78
N LYS A 319 28.21 -29.38 -7.63
CA LYS A 319 27.06 -29.93 -8.37
C LYS A 319 26.07 -30.66 -7.48
N LYS A 320 25.81 -30.13 -6.29
CA LYS A 320 24.87 -30.70 -5.32
C LYS A 320 24.23 -29.63 -4.44
N TYR A 321 23.05 -29.94 -3.90
CA TYR A 321 22.41 -29.14 -2.88
C TYR A 321 23.30 -29.08 -1.61
N ILE A 322 23.36 -27.89 -1.03
CA ILE A 322 24.01 -27.63 0.26
C ILE A 322 22.99 -26.81 1.05
N ALA A 323 22.61 -27.30 2.23
CA ALA A 323 21.79 -26.54 3.16
C ALA A 323 22.56 -25.31 3.68
N GLU A 324 21.87 -24.22 3.86
CA GLU A 324 22.40 -23.01 4.47
C GLU A 324 22.53 -23.15 6.00
#